data_60852fe77a668c3f4bf330c3888cc7a0
#
_entry.id   60852fe77a668c3f4bf330c3888cc7a0
#
_cell.length_a   1.000
_cell.length_b   1.000
_cell.length_c   1.000
_cell.angle_alpha   90.00
_cell.angle_beta   90.00
_cell.angle_gamma   90.00
#
_symmetry.space_group_name_H-M   'P 1'
#
loop_
_entity.id
_entity.type
_entity.pdbx_description
1 polymer ?
#
loop_
_entity_poly.entity_id
_entity_poly.type
_entity_poly.pdbx_seq_one_letter_code
_entity_poly.pdbx_strand_id
1 'polypeptide(L)'
;VIYEYKGKLYPDYIKNGNACAHVLPFAQHFCRGNGLDIGGTKDWHLPGATVVNIDQPDGHDALNLPDGKYDFIFSSHTLEHVERYVDALEHWKTRLKYGGILFMYLPHPDMEYWRPQNNRKHAHLFHPEDMTKTLADLGFKQILCSERDLYWSFAIVGFNN
;
A
#
# COMPACT_ATOMS: atom_id res chain seq x y z
N VAL A 1 -17.01 -3.65 -15.04
CA VAL A 1 -17.40 -2.35 -15.61
C VAL A 1 -16.17 -1.52 -15.89
N ILE A 2 -16.17 -0.81 -17.00
CA ILE A 2 -15.06 0.00 -17.48
C ILE A 2 -15.43 1.48 -17.36
N TYR A 3 -14.50 2.28 -16.90
CA TYR A 3 -14.64 3.73 -16.80
C TYR A 3 -13.75 4.41 -17.85
N GLU A 4 -14.30 5.35 -18.61
CA GLU A 4 -13.55 6.13 -19.57
C GLU A 4 -13.12 7.48 -18.95
N TYR A 5 -11.84 7.80 -19.10
CA TYR A 5 -11.27 9.09 -18.72
C TYR A 5 -10.25 9.55 -19.76
N LYS A 6 -10.48 10.73 -20.34
CA LYS A 6 -9.63 11.30 -21.41
C LYS A 6 -9.34 10.32 -22.56
N GLY A 7 -10.36 9.58 -23.00
CA GLY A 7 -10.25 8.62 -24.10
C GLY A 7 -9.53 7.31 -23.75
N LYS A 8 -9.21 7.08 -22.49
CA LYS A 8 -8.61 5.82 -21.99
C LYS A 8 -9.61 5.06 -21.16
N LEU A 9 -9.57 3.74 -21.27
CA LEU A 9 -10.44 2.84 -20.52
C LEU A 9 -9.73 2.35 -19.25
N TYR A 10 -10.40 2.45 -18.13
CA TYR A 10 -9.90 2.04 -16.81
C TYR A 10 -10.88 1.11 -16.11
N PRO A 11 -10.42 0.25 -15.18
CA PRO A 11 -11.31 -0.54 -14.35
C PRO A 11 -12.15 0.37 -13.41
N ASP A 12 -13.35 -0.08 -13.09
CA ASP A 12 -14.34 0.71 -12.34
C ASP A 12 -13.96 0.97 -10.87
N TYR A 13 -13.09 0.16 -10.30
CA TYR A 13 -12.66 0.35 -8.91
C TYR A 13 -12.02 1.73 -8.65
N ILE A 14 -11.55 2.40 -9.67
CA ILE A 14 -11.03 3.76 -9.52
C ILE A 14 -12.05 4.75 -8.94
N LYS A 15 -13.34 4.44 -9.12
CA LYS A 15 -14.45 5.22 -8.55
C LYS A 15 -14.93 4.66 -7.22
N ASN A 16 -14.90 3.35 -7.08
CA ASN A 16 -15.57 2.63 -6.01
C ASN A 16 -14.63 2.24 -4.87
N GLY A 17 -13.33 2.38 -5.04
CA GLY A 17 -12.33 1.88 -4.11
C GLY A 17 -12.10 0.37 -4.26
N ASN A 18 -11.64 -0.30 -3.20
CA ASN A 18 -11.39 -1.75 -3.16
C ASN A 18 -10.30 -2.23 -4.14
N ALA A 19 -9.24 -1.44 -4.32
CA ALA A 19 -8.10 -1.88 -5.13
C ALA A 19 -7.43 -3.14 -4.58
N CYS A 20 -7.47 -3.35 -3.26
CA CYS A 20 -6.86 -4.51 -2.62
C CYS A 20 -7.39 -5.86 -3.15
N ALA A 21 -8.64 -5.93 -3.60
CA ALA A 21 -9.22 -7.16 -4.14
C ALA A 21 -8.41 -7.76 -5.30
N HIS A 22 -7.73 -6.91 -6.07
CA HIS A 22 -6.95 -7.34 -7.24
C HIS A 22 -5.60 -7.93 -6.89
N VAL A 23 -5.11 -7.71 -5.69
CA VAL A 23 -3.78 -8.16 -5.24
C VAL A 23 -3.85 -9.21 -4.13
N LEU A 24 -5.03 -9.49 -3.58
CA LEU A 24 -5.19 -10.39 -2.43
C LEU A 24 -4.51 -11.76 -2.58
N PRO A 25 -4.64 -12.50 -3.69
CA PRO A 25 -4.00 -13.81 -3.81
C PRO A 25 -2.47 -13.71 -3.71
N PHE A 26 -1.89 -12.68 -4.32
CA PHE A 26 -0.46 -12.42 -4.26
C PHE A 26 -0.03 -11.96 -2.85
N ALA A 27 -0.79 -11.06 -2.24
CA ALA A 27 -0.53 -10.60 -0.89
C ALA A 27 -0.60 -11.75 0.14
N GLN A 28 -1.59 -12.63 0.03
CA GLN A 28 -1.75 -13.78 0.93
C GLN A 28 -0.60 -14.78 0.84
N HIS A 29 0.09 -14.84 -0.29
CA HIS A 29 1.30 -15.65 -0.42
C HIS A 29 2.42 -15.18 0.51
N PHE A 30 2.59 -13.87 0.65
CA PHE A 30 3.64 -13.24 1.47
C PHE A 30 3.19 -12.94 2.90
N CYS A 31 1.98 -12.43 3.07
CA CYS A 31 1.47 -11.91 4.33
C CYS A 31 0.84 -13.02 5.16
N ARG A 32 1.68 -13.71 5.94
CA ARG A 32 1.27 -14.82 6.82
C ARG A 32 1.60 -14.52 8.28
N GLY A 33 0.72 -14.95 9.17
CA GLY A 33 0.90 -14.73 10.61
C GLY A 33 0.09 -13.55 11.11
N ASN A 34 0.63 -12.85 12.10
CA ASN A 34 0.01 -11.68 12.73
C ASN A 34 0.47 -10.40 12.06
N GLY A 35 -0.43 -9.64 11.48
CA GLY A 35 -0.07 -8.44 10.75
C GLY A 35 -1.14 -7.37 10.71
N LEU A 36 -0.76 -6.23 10.13
CA LEU A 36 -1.60 -5.05 9.97
C LEU A 36 -1.97 -4.83 8.50
N ASP A 37 -3.17 -4.30 8.28
CA ASP A 37 -3.58 -3.69 7.01
C ASP A 37 -3.77 -2.18 7.23
N ILE A 38 -2.81 -1.40 6.76
CA ILE A 38 -2.83 0.05 6.93
C ILE A 38 -3.61 0.68 5.78
N GLY A 39 -4.70 1.36 6.15
CA GLY A 39 -5.63 1.96 5.22
C GLY A 39 -6.75 1.02 4.77
N GLY A 40 -6.77 -0.22 5.26
CA GLY A 40 -7.89 -1.13 5.06
C GLY A 40 -9.17 -0.60 5.69
N THR A 41 -10.31 -1.13 5.25
CA THR A 41 -11.62 -0.84 5.82
C THR A 41 -12.27 -2.11 6.31
N LYS A 42 -13.36 -1.99 7.04
CA LYS A 42 -14.14 -3.15 7.49
C LYS A 42 -14.54 -4.07 6.32
N ASP A 43 -14.87 -3.47 5.20
CA ASP A 43 -15.38 -4.22 4.03
C ASP A 43 -14.25 -4.59 3.04
N TRP A 44 -13.14 -3.85 3.06
CA TRP A 44 -12.04 -4.01 2.11
C TRP A 44 -10.70 -4.03 2.83
N HIS A 45 -10.24 -5.21 3.17
CA HIS A 45 -8.94 -5.40 3.83
C HIS A 45 -8.37 -6.79 3.53
N LEU A 46 -7.10 -6.97 3.83
CA LEU A 46 -6.46 -8.28 3.74
C LEU A 46 -7.05 -9.21 4.81
N PRO A 47 -7.63 -10.36 4.43
CA PRO A 47 -8.21 -11.30 5.40
C PRO A 47 -7.21 -11.71 6.48
N GLY A 48 -7.62 -11.66 7.74
CA GLY A 48 -6.79 -12.01 8.89
C GLY A 48 -5.88 -10.91 9.42
N ALA A 49 -5.75 -9.80 8.72
CA ALA A 49 -4.99 -8.65 9.20
C ALA A 49 -5.82 -7.76 10.14
N THR A 50 -5.14 -7.12 11.09
CA THR A 50 -5.74 -6.05 11.90
C THR A 50 -5.76 -4.76 11.09
N VAL A 51 -6.94 -4.20 10.91
CA VAL A 51 -7.10 -2.94 10.16
C VAL A 51 -6.63 -1.76 10.98
N VAL A 52 -5.83 -0.90 10.35
CA VAL A 52 -5.42 0.40 10.89
C VAL A 52 -5.89 1.48 9.92
N ASN A 53 -6.81 2.33 10.35
CA ASN A 53 -7.38 3.38 9.52
C ASN A 53 -7.69 4.60 10.38
N ILE A 54 -7.37 5.79 9.86
CA ILE A 54 -7.61 7.06 10.53
C ILE A 54 -9.09 7.28 10.91
N ASP A 55 -10.00 6.63 10.21
CA ASP A 55 -11.45 6.72 10.49
C ASP A 55 -11.88 5.84 11.68
N GLN A 56 -10.98 5.02 12.24
CA GLN A 56 -11.28 4.22 13.43
C GLN A 56 -11.06 5.02 14.71
N PRO A 57 -11.89 4.76 15.76
CA PRO A 57 -11.84 5.55 17.00
C PRO A 57 -10.69 5.19 17.94
N ASP A 58 -9.81 4.27 17.57
CA ASP A 58 -8.71 3.78 18.42
C ASP A 58 -7.49 4.71 18.47
N GLY A 59 -7.46 5.77 17.66
CA GLY A 59 -6.37 6.73 17.61
C GLY A 59 -5.15 6.29 16.82
N HIS A 60 -5.21 5.14 16.13
CA HIS A 60 -4.13 4.67 15.29
C HIS A 60 -4.28 5.15 13.84
N ASP A 61 -3.15 5.40 13.20
CA ASP A 61 -3.05 5.80 11.80
C ASP A 61 -1.70 5.36 11.21
N ALA A 62 -1.41 5.79 9.99
CA ALA A 62 -0.17 5.42 9.29
C ALA A 62 1.11 5.91 9.99
N LEU A 63 1.03 6.94 10.82
CA LEU A 63 2.16 7.50 11.59
C LEU A 63 2.16 7.06 13.05
N ASN A 64 1.12 6.38 13.49
CA ASN A 64 0.94 5.92 14.87
C ASN A 64 0.30 4.53 14.89
N LEU A 65 1.08 3.50 14.60
CA LEU A 65 0.62 2.11 14.59
C LEU A 65 0.43 1.56 16.01
N PRO A 66 -0.44 0.55 16.20
CA PRO A 66 -0.54 -0.19 17.45
C PRO A 66 0.81 -0.72 17.91
N ASP A 67 1.00 -0.77 19.21
CA ASP A 67 2.21 -1.35 19.80
C ASP A 67 2.37 -2.84 19.46
N GLY A 68 3.61 -3.28 19.40
CA GLY A 68 3.94 -4.67 19.13
C GLY A 68 4.85 -4.85 17.92
N LYS A 69 5.09 -6.11 17.61
CA LYS A 69 5.87 -6.56 16.47
C LYS A 69 5.04 -7.51 15.62
N TYR A 70 5.06 -7.29 14.32
CA TYR A 70 4.19 -7.97 13.37
C TYR A 70 4.99 -8.80 12.38
N ASP A 71 4.41 -9.89 11.93
CA ASP A 71 4.99 -10.74 10.88
C ASP A 71 4.92 -10.06 9.52
N PHE A 72 3.89 -9.24 9.31
CA PHE A 72 3.75 -8.44 8.08
C PHE A 72 3.02 -7.12 8.33
N ILE A 73 3.26 -6.18 7.43
CA ILE A 73 2.44 -4.98 7.23
C ILE A 73 2.03 -4.96 5.76
N PHE A 74 0.73 -4.88 5.54
CA PHE A 74 0.11 -4.75 4.23
C PHE A 74 -0.52 -3.37 4.10
N SER A 75 -0.43 -2.77 2.92
CA SER A 75 -1.11 -1.50 2.62
C SER A 75 -1.44 -1.42 1.14
N SER A 76 -2.68 -1.08 0.82
CA SER A 76 -3.17 -0.95 -0.55
C SER A 76 -3.75 0.43 -0.79
N HIS A 77 -3.21 1.16 -1.76
CA HIS A 77 -3.70 2.49 -2.18
C HIS A 77 -3.92 3.45 -0.99
N THR A 78 -2.94 3.55 -0.13
CA THR A 78 -2.98 4.36 1.10
C THR A 78 -1.79 5.31 1.19
N LEU A 79 -0.57 4.84 0.93
CA LEU A 79 0.65 5.60 1.16
C LEU A 79 0.70 6.90 0.33
N GLU A 80 0.10 6.90 -0.86
CA GLU A 80 -0.01 8.08 -1.72
C GLU A 80 -0.81 9.24 -1.11
N HIS A 81 -1.62 8.95 -0.10
CA HIS A 81 -2.36 9.96 0.68
C HIS A 81 -1.58 10.48 1.89
N VAL A 82 -0.51 9.80 2.28
CA VAL A 82 0.28 10.14 3.47
C VAL A 82 1.34 11.16 3.11
N GLU A 83 1.16 12.40 3.54
CA GLU A 83 2.10 13.49 3.21
C GLU A 83 3.53 13.16 3.66
N ARG A 84 3.69 12.67 4.90
CA ARG A 84 4.97 12.25 5.49
C ARG A 84 5.23 10.75 5.28
N TYR A 85 5.20 10.30 4.03
CA TYR A 85 5.25 8.86 3.72
C TYR A 85 6.59 8.19 4.10
N VAL A 86 7.69 8.90 4.04
CA VAL A 86 9.00 8.34 4.45
C VAL A 86 9.00 8.06 5.95
N ASP A 87 8.52 9.02 6.76
CA ASP A 87 8.39 8.83 8.21
C ASP A 87 7.44 7.66 8.54
N ALA A 88 6.36 7.53 7.78
CA ALA A 88 5.45 6.39 7.91
C ALA A 88 6.19 5.06 7.65
N LEU A 89 6.92 4.95 6.54
CA LEU A 89 7.67 3.75 6.20
C LEU A 89 8.76 3.41 7.24
N GLU A 90 9.47 4.41 7.78
CA GLU A 90 10.40 4.21 8.87
C GLU A 90 9.69 3.65 10.12
N HIS A 91 8.56 4.24 10.47
CA HIS A 91 7.74 3.80 11.60
C HIS A 91 7.24 2.35 11.39
N TRP A 92 6.72 2.04 10.20
CA TRP A 92 6.25 0.69 9.88
C TRP A 92 7.38 -0.34 10.01
N LYS A 93 8.58 0.01 9.54
CA LYS A 93 9.75 -0.88 9.70
C LYS A 93 10.03 -1.20 11.17
N THR A 94 9.90 -0.23 12.06
CA THR A 94 10.09 -0.47 13.51
C THR A 94 9.08 -1.44 14.11
N ARG A 95 7.92 -1.61 13.47
CA ARG A 95 6.86 -2.52 13.92
C ARG A 95 6.96 -3.92 13.31
N LEU A 96 7.82 -4.12 12.34
CA LEU A 96 8.09 -5.45 11.79
C LEU A 96 9.07 -6.23 12.64
N LYS A 97 8.80 -7.53 12.81
CA LYS A 97 9.77 -8.49 13.33
C LYS A 97 10.98 -8.58 12.39
N TYR A 98 12.09 -9.11 12.88
CA TYR A 98 13.17 -9.56 12.01
C TYR A 98 12.65 -10.64 11.04
N GLY A 99 12.91 -10.49 9.77
CA GLY A 99 12.34 -11.33 8.71
C GLY A 99 10.89 -10.98 8.34
N GLY A 100 10.29 -10.00 8.99
CA GLY A 100 8.94 -9.53 8.69
C GLY A 100 8.84 -8.86 7.33
N ILE A 101 7.65 -8.81 6.77
CA ILE A 101 7.38 -8.42 5.39
C ILE A 101 6.57 -7.14 5.34
N LEU A 102 7.03 -6.18 4.55
CA LEU A 102 6.23 -5.06 4.07
C LEU A 102 5.70 -5.39 2.68
N PHE A 103 4.40 -5.37 2.50
CA PHE A 103 3.74 -5.53 1.21
C PHE A 103 2.89 -4.31 0.90
N MET A 104 3.21 -3.61 -0.17
CA MET A 104 2.42 -2.45 -0.62
C MET A 104 1.88 -2.66 -2.03
N TYR A 105 0.66 -2.19 -2.26
CA TYR A 105 0.03 -2.11 -3.56
C TYR A 105 -0.29 -0.64 -3.84
N LEU A 106 0.31 -0.08 -4.86
CA LEU A 106 0.33 1.37 -5.10
C LEU A 106 -0.18 1.70 -6.50
N PRO A 107 -0.84 2.87 -6.68
CA PRO A 107 -1.22 3.32 -8.02
C PRO A 107 0.01 3.58 -8.89
N HIS A 108 -0.03 3.09 -10.13
CA HIS A 108 1.06 3.30 -11.09
C HIS A 108 0.97 4.69 -11.72
N PRO A 109 2.10 5.35 -12.03
CA PRO A 109 2.13 6.69 -12.64
C PRO A 109 1.42 6.81 -13.98
N ASP A 110 1.26 5.72 -14.74
CA ASP A 110 0.51 5.71 -15.99
C ASP A 110 -0.98 6.01 -15.80
N MET A 111 -1.50 5.87 -14.57
CA MET A 111 -2.88 6.18 -14.22
C MET A 111 -3.05 7.67 -14.00
N GLU A 112 -3.35 8.40 -15.05
CA GLU A 112 -3.48 9.87 -15.01
C GLU A 112 -4.54 10.36 -14.02
N TYR A 113 -5.64 9.63 -13.88
CA TYR A 113 -6.72 10.00 -12.95
C TYR A 113 -6.24 10.12 -11.51
N TRP A 114 -5.27 9.29 -11.09
CA TRP A 114 -4.75 9.28 -9.72
C TRP A 114 -3.58 10.24 -9.47
N ARG A 115 -3.11 10.93 -10.49
CA ARG A 115 -2.05 11.92 -10.31
C ARG A 115 -2.54 13.08 -9.43
N PRO A 116 -1.67 13.65 -8.59
CA PRO A 116 -2.06 14.72 -7.65
C PRO A 116 -2.78 15.91 -8.29
N GLN A 117 -2.40 16.28 -9.51
CA GLN A 117 -3.05 17.36 -10.25
C GLN A 117 -4.50 17.04 -10.67
N ASN A 118 -4.86 15.77 -10.75
CA ASN A 118 -6.20 15.30 -11.09
C ASN A 118 -7.01 14.82 -9.88
N ASN A 119 -6.33 14.42 -8.82
CA ASN A 119 -6.95 13.92 -7.60
C ASN A 119 -6.25 14.53 -6.37
N ARG A 120 -6.89 15.51 -5.75
CA ARG A 120 -6.35 16.25 -4.60
C ARG A 120 -6.13 15.40 -3.34
N LYS A 121 -6.73 14.22 -3.26
CA LYS A 121 -6.52 13.27 -2.15
C LYS A 121 -5.17 12.56 -2.25
N HIS A 122 -4.58 12.49 -3.44
CA HIS A 122 -3.27 11.91 -3.67
C HIS A 122 -2.19 12.98 -3.50
N ALA A 123 -1.41 12.89 -2.44
CA ALA A 123 -0.30 13.82 -2.18
C ALA A 123 0.94 13.48 -3.01
N HIS A 124 1.10 12.23 -3.42
CA HIS A 124 2.29 11.72 -4.08
C HIS A 124 1.98 10.90 -5.33
N LEU A 125 2.96 10.85 -6.22
CA LEU A 125 3.03 9.97 -7.37
C LEU A 125 4.27 9.08 -7.22
N PHE A 126 4.08 7.77 -7.02
CA PHE A 126 5.18 6.84 -6.82
C PHE A 126 5.54 6.11 -8.11
N HIS A 127 6.80 6.25 -8.52
CA HIS A 127 7.37 5.41 -9.56
C HIS A 127 7.96 4.13 -8.94
N PRO A 128 7.81 2.96 -9.58
CA PRO A 128 8.34 1.70 -9.06
C PRO A 128 9.82 1.75 -8.68
N GLU A 129 10.65 2.35 -9.53
CA GLU A 129 12.09 2.47 -9.31
C GLU A 129 12.41 3.35 -8.09
N ASP A 130 11.71 4.46 -7.93
CA ASP A 130 11.91 5.39 -6.82
C ASP A 130 11.48 4.75 -5.49
N MET A 131 10.37 4.02 -5.48
CA MET A 131 9.92 3.32 -4.29
C MET A 131 10.86 2.17 -3.92
N THR A 132 11.37 1.44 -4.90
CA THR A 132 12.40 0.41 -4.69
C THR A 132 13.64 1.02 -4.03
N LYS A 133 14.12 2.16 -4.52
CA LYS A 133 15.24 2.88 -3.91
C LYS A 133 14.92 3.36 -2.50
N THR A 134 13.75 3.92 -2.28
CA THR A 134 13.31 4.39 -0.96
C THR A 134 13.33 3.26 0.07
N LEU A 135 12.77 2.10 -0.27
CA LEU A 135 12.79 0.94 0.63
C LEU A 135 14.22 0.43 0.89
N ALA A 136 15.07 0.40 -0.13
CA ALA A 136 16.47 0.01 0.02
C ALA A 136 17.22 0.98 0.95
N ASP A 137 17.03 2.28 0.78
CA ASP A 137 17.64 3.32 1.62
C ASP A 137 17.18 3.22 3.09
N LEU A 138 15.94 2.79 3.32
CA LEU A 138 15.39 2.51 4.66
C LEU A 138 15.89 1.18 5.26
N GLY A 139 16.65 0.41 4.51
CA GLY A 139 17.26 -0.84 4.98
C GLY A 139 16.41 -2.09 4.77
N PHE A 140 15.34 -2.03 3.98
CA PHE A 140 14.65 -3.25 3.54
C PHE A 140 15.53 -4.03 2.58
N LYS A 141 15.41 -5.35 2.61
CA LYS A 141 16.20 -6.30 1.82
C LYS A 141 15.30 -7.09 0.87
N GLN A 142 15.93 -7.75 -0.12
CA GLN A 142 15.25 -8.66 -1.05
C GLN A 142 13.99 -8.03 -1.67
N ILE A 143 14.09 -6.77 -2.09
CA ILE A 143 12.96 -6.01 -2.59
C ILE A 143 12.51 -6.60 -3.93
N LEU A 144 11.23 -6.95 -4.00
CA LEU A 144 10.54 -7.39 -5.20
C LEU A 144 9.55 -6.31 -5.63
N CYS A 145 9.64 -5.85 -6.85
CA CYS A 145 8.73 -4.85 -7.39
C CYS A 145 8.14 -5.34 -8.70
N SER A 146 6.82 -5.37 -8.80
CA SER A 146 6.16 -5.72 -10.04
C SER A 146 6.22 -4.57 -11.06
N GLU A 147 6.03 -4.91 -12.32
CA GLU A 147 5.63 -3.94 -13.33
C GLU A 147 4.18 -3.47 -13.09
N ARG A 148 3.73 -2.52 -13.88
CA ARG A 148 2.32 -2.13 -13.89
C ARG A 148 1.44 -3.32 -14.25
N ASP A 149 0.44 -3.59 -13.43
CA ASP A 149 -0.56 -4.61 -13.69
C ASP A 149 -1.71 -4.11 -14.58
N LEU A 150 -2.69 -4.99 -14.81
CA LEU A 150 -3.88 -4.67 -15.61
C LEU A 150 -4.83 -3.68 -14.90
N TYR A 151 -4.64 -3.46 -13.61
CA TYR A 151 -5.42 -2.55 -12.78
C TYR A 151 -4.70 -1.24 -12.51
N TRP A 152 -3.70 -0.91 -13.33
CA TRP A 152 -2.94 0.34 -13.28
C TRP A 152 -2.24 0.57 -11.94
N SER A 153 -1.78 -0.49 -11.34
CA SER A 153 -1.09 -0.50 -10.06
C SER A 153 0.17 -1.34 -10.12
N PHE A 154 0.98 -1.28 -9.08
CA PHE A 154 2.13 -2.16 -8.92
C PHE A 154 2.24 -2.62 -7.47
N ALA A 155 2.76 -3.82 -7.27
CA ALA A 155 3.05 -4.37 -5.96
C ALA A 155 4.54 -4.29 -5.65
N ILE A 156 4.88 -3.97 -4.42
CA ILE A 156 6.26 -3.96 -3.93
C ILE A 156 6.35 -4.64 -2.58
N VAL A 157 7.34 -5.52 -2.42
CA VAL A 157 7.58 -6.30 -1.21
C VAL A 157 9.01 -6.04 -0.74
N GLY A 158 9.17 -5.81 0.56
CA GLY A 158 10.47 -5.68 1.19
C GLY A 158 10.54 -6.49 2.48
N PHE A 159 11.72 -7.00 2.82
CA PHE A 159 11.95 -7.80 4.01
C PHE A 159 12.75 -7.02 5.04
N ASN A 160 12.33 -7.09 6.30
CA ASN A 160 13.03 -6.49 7.44
C ASN A 160 14.08 -7.46 7.99
N ASN A 161 15.18 -7.60 7.27
CA ASN A 161 16.29 -8.51 7.64
C ASN A 161 17.49 -7.73 8.20
#